data_9820819c40b7582f5644c14623bcf851
#
_entry.id   9820819c40b7582f5644c14623bcf851
#
_cell.length_a   1.000
_cell.length_b   1.000
_cell.length_c   1.000
_cell.angle_alpha   90.00
_cell.angle_beta   90.00
_cell.angle_gamma   90.00
#
_symmetry.space_group_name_H-M   'P 1'
#
loop_
_entity.id
_entity.type
_entity.pdbx_description
1 polymer ?
#
loop_
_entity_poly.entity_id
_entity_poly.type
_entity_poly.pdbx_seq_one_letter_code
_entity_poly.pdbx_strand_id
1 'polypeptide(L)'
;MNGRFGGRVSMASESGSGGIDTPTASSGGPRLARVFVALKMAPGIAAELAGMARELERLPVRLIAQADIHLTLVPPWNEASLPDAVQKLRRVADRFGEFNLEFRHVGYGPEPRRPRLLWAECAAGPDLTRLHAELLLAFGQTDERPFRPHVTLARLRGNGAVIARKHPVDRDLALTQRVGSVELMQSPAPGESGYKVLASSLVGGRPESSSPT
;
A
#
# COMPACT_ATOMS: atom_id res chain seq x y z
N MET A 1 74.63 -9.97 14.90
CA MET A 1 74.99 -10.06 16.32
C MET A 1 73.74 -10.47 17.04
N ASN A 2 73.70 -11.73 17.36
CA ASN A 2 73.65 -12.31 18.71
C ASN A 2 72.32 -11.93 19.44
N GLY A 3 71.62 -12.83 19.98
CA GLY A 3 71.66 -14.22 20.32
C GLY A 3 70.43 -14.58 21.14
N ARG A 4 69.96 -15.73 20.88
CA ARG A 4 69.82 -16.89 21.79
C ARG A 4 68.80 -16.87 22.92
N PHE A 5 67.95 -17.84 22.81
CA PHE A 5 67.60 -18.99 23.67
C PHE A 5 66.74 -18.76 24.90
N GLY A 6 65.72 -19.62 25.00
CA GLY A 6 65.18 -20.09 26.24
C GLY A 6 63.79 -20.69 26.10
N GLY A 7 63.75 -21.98 25.72
CA GLY A 7 62.50 -22.73 25.77
C GLY A 7 62.22 -23.22 27.18
N ARG A 8 60.92 -23.43 27.49
CA ARG A 8 60.50 -24.45 28.43
C ARG A 8 59.14 -25.00 28.09
N VAL A 9 59.10 -26.26 27.86
CA VAL A 9 57.94 -27.12 27.77
C VAL A 9 57.43 -27.36 29.18
N SER A 10 56.12 -27.32 29.42
CA SER A 10 55.49 -28.11 30.47
C SER A 10 54.03 -28.39 30.15
N MET A 11 53.70 -29.64 30.41
CA MET A 11 52.51 -30.39 30.04
C MET A 11 51.25 -30.00 30.81
N ALA A 12 50.16 -30.22 30.12
CA ALA A 12 48.91 -30.90 30.46
C ALA A 12 48.19 -30.55 31.78
N SER A 13 46.94 -30.14 31.63
CA SER A 13 45.82 -30.89 32.24
C SER A 13 44.51 -30.48 31.57
N GLU A 14 43.83 -31.52 31.09
CA GLU A 14 42.43 -31.48 30.63
C GLU A 14 41.52 -31.22 31.81
N SER A 15 40.52 -30.35 31.61
CA SER A 15 39.23 -30.51 32.29
C SER A 15 38.17 -29.93 31.41
N GLY A 16 37.37 -30.82 30.84
CA GLY A 16 36.18 -30.52 30.08
C GLY A 16 35.14 -29.82 30.92
N SER A 17 34.51 -28.80 30.34
CA SER A 17 33.23 -28.31 30.75
C SER A 17 32.44 -28.01 29.47
N GLY A 18 31.53 -28.95 29.17
CA GLY A 18 30.59 -28.80 28.09
C GLY A 18 29.65 -27.62 28.39
N GLY A 19 29.92 -26.49 27.75
CA GLY A 19 28.96 -25.40 27.63
C GLY A 19 27.95 -25.77 26.55
N ILE A 20 26.75 -26.14 26.96
CA ILE A 20 25.61 -26.23 26.07
C ILE A 20 25.29 -24.79 25.63
N ASP A 21 25.64 -24.46 24.39
CA ASP A 21 25.21 -23.28 23.73
C ASP A 21 23.68 -23.32 23.58
N THR A 22 23.01 -22.69 24.54
CA THR A 22 21.59 -22.36 24.42
C THR A 22 21.48 -21.32 23.30
N PRO A 23 20.74 -21.59 22.23
CA PRO A 23 20.54 -20.55 21.20
C PRO A 23 19.82 -19.39 21.85
N THR A 24 20.50 -18.27 21.97
CA THR A 24 19.93 -16.98 22.37
C THR A 24 18.79 -16.66 21.40
N ALA A 25 17.57 -16.87 21.87
CA ALA A 25 16.37 -16.44 21.14
C ALA A 25 16.51 -14.93 20.95
N SER A 26 16.78 -14.53 19.73
CA SER A 26 16.76 -13.15 19.31
C SER A 26 15.38 -12.60 19.66
N SER A 27 15.30 -11.75 20.66
CA SER A 27 14.13 -10.98 21.04
C SER A 27 13.85 -9.93 19.97
N GLY A 28 13.37 -10.41 18.83
CA GLY A 28 12.80 -9.54 17.79
C GLY A 28 11.49 -8.98 18.35
N GLY A 29 11.51 -7.71 18.78
CA GLY A 29 10.27 -6.99 19.09
C GLY A 29 9.26 -7.11 17.94
N PRO A 30 7.98 -6.84 18.16
CA PRO A 30 6.94 -7.01 17.15
C PRO A 30 7.34 -6.25 15.88
N ARG A 31 7.51 -6.98 14.79
CA ARG A 31 7.81 -6.36 13.49
C ARG A 31 6.58 -5.58 13.06
N LEU A 32 6.66 -4.27 13.13
CA LEU A 32 5.62 -3.38 12.63
C LEU A 32 5.42 -3.64 11.12
N ALA A 33 4.20 -3.94 10.73
CA ALA A 33 3.85 -4.06 9.32
C ALA A 33 3.46 -2.69 8.76
N ARG A 34 4.08 -2.27 7.64
CA ARG A 34 3.65 -1.05 6.95
C ARG A 34 2.41 -1.36 6.12
N VAL A 35 1.24 -0.92 6.59
CA VAL A 35 -0.06 -1.21 6.00
C VAL A 35 -0.78 0.06 5.56
N PHE A 36 -1.80 -0.08 4.73
CA PHE A 36 -2.69 0.97 4.28
C PHE A 36 -4.05 0.39 3.92
N VAL A 37 -5.09 1.22 3.83
CA VAL A 37 -6.43 0.78 3.38
C VAL A 37 -6.70 1.32 1.99
N ALA A 38 -7.24 0.46 1.11
CA ALA A 38 -7.48 0.81 -0.28
C ALA A 38 -8.70 0.10 -0.87
N LEU A 39 -9.19 0.65 -1.98
CA LEU A 39 -10.08 -0.04 -2.92
C LEU A 39 -9.23 -0.63 -4.04
N LYS A 40 -9.31 -1.92 -4.24
CA LYS A 40 -8.63 -2.59 -5.35
C LYS A 40 -9.44 -2.43 -6.64
N MET A 41 -8.75 -2.20 -7.74
CA MET A 41 -9.44 -2.09 -9.03
C MET A 41 -9.81 -3.47 -9.58
N ALA A 42 -11.03 -3.55 -10.14
CA ALA A 42 -11.46 -4.74 -10.88
C ALA A 42 -10.50 -5.01 -12.06
N PRO A 43 -10.24 -6.28 -12.41
CA PRO A 43 -9.21 -6.63 -13.41
C PRO A 43 -9.38 -5.91 -14.75
N GLY A 44 -10.62 -5.74 -15.24
CA GLY A 44 -10.91 -5.01 -16.49
C GLY A 44 -10.56 -3.53 -16.39
N ILE A 45 -10.98 -2.86 -15.31
CA ILE A 45 -10.67 -1.44 -15.05
C ILE A 45 -9.16 -1.25 -14.87
N ALA A 46 -8.51 -2.14 -14.10
CA ALA A 46 -7.07 -2.09 -13.91
C ALA A 46 -6.30 -2.26 -15.24
N ALA A 47 -6.74 -3.14 -16.12
CA ALA A 47 -6.13 -3.37 -17.43
C ALA A 47 -6.26 -2.13 -18.33
N GLU A 48 -7.43 -1.51 -18.36
CA GLU A 48 -7.70 -0.31 -19.16
C GLU A 48 -6.84 0.85 -18.67
N LEU A 49 -6.84 1.12 -17.36
CA LEU A 49 -6.03 2.17 -16.75
C LEU A 49 -4.53 1.95 -16.95
N ALA A 50 -4.04 0.70 -16.78
CA ALA A 50 -2.64 0.35 -17.04
C ALA A 50 -2.28 0.57 -18.52
N GLY A 51 -3.21 0.27 -19.44
CA GLY A 51 -3.05 0.50 -20.87
C GLY A 51 -2.74 1.95 -21.20
N MET A 52 -3.43 2.89 -20.56
CA MET A 52 -3.25 4.33 -20.75
C MET A 52 -1.85 4.81 -20.31
N ALA A 53 -1.26 4.19 -19.30
CA ALA A 53 0.08 4.54 -18.82
C ALA A 53 1.22 3.97 -19.68
N ARG A 54 0.97 2.95 -20.51
CA ARG A 54 2.01 2.30 -21.34
C ARG A 54 2.66 3.26 -22.34
N GLU A 55 1.96 4.30 -22.78
CA GLU A 55 2.51 5.32 -23.67
C GLU A 55 3.75 6.01 -23.08
N LEU A 56 3.88 5.97 -21.73
CA LEU A 56 5.01 6.55 -21.02
C LEU A 56 6.13 5.53 -20.71
N GLU A 57 6.03 4.28 -21.13
CA GLU A 57 6.96 3.21 -20.72
C GLU A 57 8.42 3.49 -21.07
N ARG A 58 8.66 4.20 -22.18
CA ARG A 58 10.02 4.57 -22.63
C ARG A 58 10.58 5.82 -21.95
N LEU A 59 9.81 6.45 -21.07
CA LEU A 59 10.20 7.66 -20.37
C LEU A 59 10.75 7.32 -18.98
N PRO A 60 11.42 8.25 -18.28
CA PRO A 60 11.89 8.06 -16.93
C PRO A 60 10.71 8.05 -15.93
N VAL A 61 9.89 7.00 -16.01
CA VAL A 61 8.74 6.75 -15.14
C VAL A 61 8.81 5.34 -14.55
N ARG A 62 8.09 5.12 -13.47
CA ARG A 62 7.80 3.80 -12.94
C ARG A 62 6.31 3.53 -13.08
N LEU A 63 5.95 2.70 -14.03
CA LEU A 63 4.58 2.24 -14.20
C LEU A 63 4.14 1.45 -12.96
N ILE A 64 2.87 1.56 -12.59
CA ILE A 64 2.25 0.70 -11.57
C ILE A 64 1.80 -0.58 -12.25
N ALA A 65 2.19 -1.72 -11.69
CA ALA A 65 1.73 -3.01 -12.19
C ALA A 65 0.20 -3.10 -12.12
N GLN A 66 -0.44 -3.70 -13.12
CA GLN A 66 -1.89 -3.81 -13.18
C GLN A 66 -2.50 -4.38 -11.89
N ALA A 67 -1.86 -5.40 -11.30
CA ALA A 67 -2.32 -6.03 -10.06
C ALA A 67 -2.23 -5.11 -8.84
N ASP A 68 -1.41 -4.05 -8.91
CA ASP A 68 -1.13 -3.09 -7.84
C ASP A 68 -1.95 -1.80 -7.96
N ILE A 69 -2.77 -1.67 -9.01
CA ILE A 69 -3.60 -0.49 -9.22
C ILE A 69 -4.73 -0.46 -8.18
N HIS A 70 -4.76 0.61 -7.38
CA HIS A 70 -5.71 0.80 -6.28
C HIS A 70 -5.96 2.28 -5.98
N LEU A 71 -7.07 2.57 -5.31
CA LEU A 71 -7.37 3.87 -4.70
C LEU A 71 -7.08 3.79 -3.21
N THR A 72 -6.17 4.62 -2.71
CA THR A 72 -5.83 4.67 -1.28
C THR A 72 -6.90 5.43 -0.49
N LEU A 73 -7.43 4.80 0.55
CA LEU A 73 -8.39 5.41 1.49
C LEU A 73 -7.70 5.87 2.78
N VAL A 74 -6.79 5.08 3.33
CA VAL A 74 -5.98 5.48 4.49
C VAL A 74 -4.51 5.39 4.09
N PRO A 75 -3.74 6.49 4.23
CA PRO A 75 -2.31 6.48 3.89
C PRO A 75 -1.52 5.42 4.68
N PRO A 76 -0.35 4.96 4.19
CA PRO A 76 0.43 3.93 4.86
C PRO A 76 0.92 4.33 6.25
N TRP A 77 0.68 3.45 7.26
CA TRP A 77 1.18 3.56 8.63
C TRP A 77 1.86 2.26 9.08
N ASN A 78 2.53 2.30 10.22
CA ASN A 78 3.11 1.12 10.85
C ASN A 78 2.11 0.54 11.85
N GLU A 79 1.66 -0.70 11.61
CA GLU A 79 0.67 -1.41 12.41
C GLU A 79 1.33 -2.47 13.28
N ALA A 80 0.99 -2.47 14.57
CA ALA A 80 1.50 -3.42 15.54
C ALA A 80 0.62 -4.68 15.65
N SER A 81 -0.69 -4.55 15.42
CA SER A 81 -1.67 -5.63 15.56
C SER A 81 -2.52 -5.80 14.31
N LEU A 82 -2.11 -6.69 13.42
CA LEU A 82 -2.90 -7.00 12.22
C LEU A 82 -4.30 -7.55 12.54
N PRO A 83 -4.51 -8.40 13.56
CA PRO A 83 -5.86 -8.84 13.93
C PRO A 83 -6.78 -7.68 14.31
N ASP A 84 -6.29 -6.71 15.09
CA ASP A 84 -7.08 -5.53 15.48
C ASP A 84 -7.38 -4.64 14.26
N ALA A 85 -6.41 -4.46 13.37
CA ALA A 85 -6.59 -3.71 12.13
C ALA A 85 -7.69 -4.36 11.26
N VAL A 86 -7.68 -5.69 11.12
CA VAL A 86 -8.72 -6.42 10.37
C VAL A 86 -10.09 -6.26 11.02
N GLN A 87 -10.20 -6.32 12.35
CA GLN A 87 -11.47 -6.11 13.03
C GLN A 87 -12.01 -4.68 12.84
N LYS A 88 -11.12 -3.66 12.92
CA LYS A 88 -11.48 -2.26 12.66
C LYS A 88 -12.01 -2.10 11.24
N LEU A 89 -11.30 -2.67 10.25
CA LEU A 89 -11.72 -2.63 8.86
C LEU A 89 -13.13 -3.19 8.68
N ARG A 90 -13.40 -4.39 9.21
CA ARG A 90 -14.72 -5.04 9.15
C ARG A 90 -15.81 -4.16 9.75
N ARG A 91 -15.61 -3.66 10.97
CA ARG A 91 -16.61 -2.80 11.66
C ARG A 91 -16.97 -1.55 10.85
N VAL A 92 -16.00 -0.99 10.12
CA VAL A 92 -16.29 0.14 9.24
C VAL A 92 -17.04 -0.33 7.99
N ALA A 93 -16.52 -1.35 7.29
CA ALA A 93 -17.10 -1.86 6.06
C ALA A 93 -18.57 -2.30 6.23
N ASP A 94 -18.91 -2.96 7.35
CA ASP A 94 -20.27 -3.43 7.68
C ASP A 94 -21.32 -2.31 7.73
N ARG A 95 -20.92 -1.05 7.84
CA ARG A 95 -21.81 0.11 7.90
C ARG A 95 -22.09 0.76 6.54
N PHE A 96 -21.46 0.24 5.49
CA PHE A 96 -21.62 0.76 4.13
C PHE A 96 -22.29 -0.26 3.24
N GLY A 97 -23.13 0.20 2.35
CA GLY A 97 -23.61 -0.57 1.20
C GLY A 97 -22.60 -0.52 0.06
N GLU A 98 -22.82 -1.33 -0.97
CA GLU A 98 -22.07 -1.21 -2.22
C GLU A 98 -22.40 0.11 -2.90
N PHE A 99 -21.40 0.73 -3.52
CA PHE A 99 -21.54 2.00 -4.25
C PHE A 99 -20.72 2.01 -5.53
N ASN A 100 -20.94 2.99 -6.37
CA ASN A 100 -20.19 3.16 -7.61
C ASN A 100 -19.04 4.16 -7.42
N LEU A 101 -17.84 3.75 -7.86
CA LEU A 101 -16.67 4.59 -8.03
C LEU A 101 -16.60 5.05 -9.49
N GLU A 102 -16.76 6.34 -9.72
CA GLU A 102 -16.69 6.94 -11.05
C GLU A 102 -15.31 7.52 -11.31
N PHE A 103 -14.69 7.15 -12.41
CA PHE A 103 -13.46 7.76 -12.90
C PHE A 103 -13.80 8.93 -13.81
N ARG A 104 -13.12 10.04 -13.63
CA ARG A 104 -13.43 11.30 -14.32
C ARG A 104 -12.40 11.67 -15.35
N HIS A 105 -11.12 11.52 -15.00
CA HIS A 105 -10.06 12.11 -15.80
C HIS A 105 -8.71 11.41 -15.56
N VAL A 106 -7.90 11.25 -16.62
CA VAL A 106 -6.49 10.85 -16.51
C VAL A 106 -5.62 12.03 -16.85
N GLY A 107 -4.72 12.37 -15.94
CA GLY A 107 -3.79 13.49 -16.14
C GLY A 107 -2.60 13.43 -15.19
N TYR A 108 -1.80 14.48 -15.26
CA TYR A 108 -0.64 14.63 -14.40
C TYR A 108 -0.98 15.34 -13.08
N GLY A 109 -0.48 14.81 -11.96
CA GLY A 109 -0.77 15.35 -10.65
C GLY A 109 0.34 15.13 -9.61
N PRO A 110 0.10 15.54 -8.35
CA PRO A 110 -1.03 16.35 -7.85
C PRO A 110 -0.99 17.82 -8.27
N GLU A 111 0.18 18.35 -8.62
CA GLU A 111 0.41 19.73 -9.04
C GLU A 111 0.74 19.78 -10.53
N PRO A 112 -0.07 20.44 -11.37
CA PRO A 112 0.17 20.48 -12.82
C PRO A 112 1.53 21.07 -13.22
N ARG A 113 2.06 22.03 -12.42
CA ARG A 113 3.37 22.65 -12.68
C ARG A 113 4.55 21.79 -12.24
N ARG A 114 4.36 20.87 -11.28
CA ARG A 114 5.38 19.97 -10.74
C ARG A 114 4.80 18.56 -10.53
N PRO A 115 4.32 17.92 -11.59
CA PRO A 115 3.68 16.63 -11.44
C PRO A 115 4.70 15.56 -11.02
N ARG A 116 4.22 14.65 -10.17
CA ARG A 116 4.99 13.49 -9.71
C ARG A 116 4.33 12.18 -10.09
N LEU A 117 3.09 12.26 -10.54
CA LEU A 117 2.26 11.11 -10.88
C LEU A 117 1.59 11.32 -12.23
N LEU A 118 1.34 10.24 -12.95
CA LEU A 118 0.20 10.08 -13.81
C LEU A 118 -0.86 9.35 -13.00
N TRP A 119 -2.07 9.86 -12.95
CA TRP A 119 -3.16 9.29 -12.17
C TRP A 119 -4.50 9.35 -12.89
N ALA A 120 -5.44 8.50 -12.47
CA ALA A 120 -6.84 8.62 -12.82
C ALA A 120 -7.59 9.23 -11.62
N GLU A 121 -8.21 10.40 -11.80
CA GLU A 121 -9.04 11.05 -10.80
C GLU A 121 -10.42 10.40 -10.74
N CYS A 122 -10.93 10.25 -9.52
CA CYS A 122 -12.25 9.71 -9.28
C CYS A 122 -13.17 10.79 -8.69
N ALA A 123 -14.47 10.63 -8.86
CA ALA A 123 -15.45 11.47 -8.21
C ALA A 123 -15.40 11.24 -6.68
N ALA A 124 -15.36 12.33 -5.92
CA ALA A 124 -15.51 12.29 -4.45
C ALA A 124 -16.99 12.20 -4.07
N GLY A 125 -17.66 11.10 -4.44
CA GLY A 125 -19.04 10.85 -4.08
C GLY A 125 -19.25 10.75 -2.56
N PRO A 126 -20.50 10.92 -2.07
CA PRO A 126 -20.80 10.98 -0.64
C PRO A 126 -20.39 9.70 0.10
N ASP A 127 -20.64 8.52 -0.47
CA ASP A 127 -20.29 7.23 0.15
C ASP A 127 -18.78 7.04 0.24
N LEU A 128 -18.02 7.35 -0.81
CA LEU A 128 -16.58 7.28 -0.83
C LEU A 128 -15.95 8.25 0.18
N THR A 129 -16.47 9.48 0.25
CA THR A 129 -15.98 10.51 1.18
C THR A 129 -16.25 10.11 2.63
N ARG A 130 -17.45 9.60 2.92
CA ARG A 130 -17.83 9.10 4.24
C ARG A 130 -16.98 7.89 4.63
N LEU A 131 -16.79 6.91 3.73
CA LEU A 131 -15.96 5.74 3.97
C LEU A 131 -14.51 6.14 4.30
N HIS A 132 -13.92 7.05 3.54
CA HIS A 132 -12.58 7.59 3.81
C HIS A 132 -12.49 8.21 5.21
N ALA A 133 -13.44 9.09 5.58
CA ALA A 133 -13.43 9.76 6.88
C ALA A 133 -13.59 8.77 8.05
N GLU A 134 -14.50 7.80 7.95
CA GLU A 134 -14.71 6.79 8.99
C GLU A 134 -13.51 5.84 9.14
N LEU A 135 -12.84 5.49 8.04
CA LEU A 135 -11.62 4.71 8.08
C LEU A 135 -10.47 5.48 8.73
N LEU A 136 -10.25 6.76 8.38
CA LEU A 136 -9.25 7.58 9.05
C LEU A 136 -9.48 7.61 10.57
N LEU A 137 -10.71 7.86 10.99
CA LEU A 137 -11.08 7.87 12.42
C LEU A 137 -10.81 6.52 13.08
N ALA A 138 -11.25 5.42 12.48
CA ALA A 138 -11.11 4.07 13.05
C ALA A 138 -9.64 3.65 13.22
N PHE A 139 -8.77 4.09 12.32
CA PHE A 139 -7.32 3.79 12.38
C PHE A 139 -6.50 4.87 13.10
N GLY A 140 -7.14 5.92 13.64
CA GLY A 140 -6.45 7.01 14.32
C GLY A 140 -5.48 7.76 13.39
N GLN A 141 -5.80 7.80 12.09
CA GLN A 141 -5.00 8.49 11.08
C GLN A 141 -5.64 9.83 10.74
N THR A 142 -4.82 10.78 10.33
CA THR A 142 -5.26 12.09 9.86
C THR A 142 -4.65 12.36 8.48
N ASP A 143 -5.39 13.04 7.61
CA ASP A 143 -4.83 13.64 6.41
C ASP A 143 -5.22 15.13 6.41
N GLU A 144 -4.22 16.01 6.55
CA GLU A 144 -4.41 17.46 6.56
C GLU A 144 -4.78 18.01 5.18
N ARG A 145 -4.60 17.20 4.13
CA ARG A 145 -4.89 17.59 2.76
C ARG A 145 -6.34 17.24 2.41
N PRO A 146 -6.99 18.06 1.58
CA PRO A 146 -8.29 17.69 1.03
C PRO A 146 -8.25 16.31 0.35
N PHE A 147 -9.24 15.48 0.64
CA PHE A 147 -9.35 14.17 0.00
C PHE A 147 -9.56 14.33 -1.50
N ARG A 148 -8.59 13.86 -2.27
CA ARG A 148 -8.64 13.81 -3.74
C ARG A 148 -8.54 12.34 -4.18
N PRO A 149 -9.69 11.65 -4.33
CA PRO A 149 -9.69 10.25 -4.69
C PRO A 149 -9.04 10.05 -6.07
N HIS A 150 -8.03 9.19 -6.12
CA HIS A 150 -7.30 8.93 -7.35
C HIS A 150 -6.64 7.55 -7.34
N VAL A 151 -6.38 7.07 -8.52
CA VAL A 151 -5.63 5.83 -8.76
C VAL A 151 -4.31 6.20 -9.44
N THR A 152 -3.18 5.84 -8.84
CA THR A 152 -1.87 6.09 -9.42
C THR A 152 -1.60 5.08 -10.55
N LEU A 153 -1.23 5.57 -11.73
CA LEU A 153 -0.90 4.77 -12.91
C LEU A 153 0.62 4.71 -13.16
N ALA A 154 1.31 5.84 -12.92
CA ALA A 154 2.76 5.92 -13.00
C ALA A 154 3.32 6.94 -12.00
N ARG A 155 4.55 6.70 -11.56
CA ARG A 155 5.35 7.65 -10.78
C ARG A 155 6.43 8.23 -11.67
N LEU A 156 6.44 9.55 -11.84
CA LEU A 156 7.43 10.25 -12.64
C LEU A 156 8.77 10.29 -11.91
N ARG A 157 9.85 9.98 -12.62
CA ARG A 157 11.22 10.07 -12.14
C ARG A 157 11.91 11.26 -12.84
N GLY A 158 12.67 12.05 -12.09
CA GLY A 158 13.30 13.25 -12.63
C GLY A 158 12.34 14.42 -12.77
N ASN A 159 12.46 15.19 -13.88
CA ASN A 159 11.67 16.40 -14.07
C ASN A 159 10.29 16.10 -14.69
N GLY A 160 9.29 15.92 -13.82
CA GLY A 160 7.91 15.63 -14.25
C GLY A 160 7.30 16.72 -15.13
N ALA A 161 7.64 17.99 -14.92
CA ALA A 161 7.13 19.10 -15.75
C ALA A 161 7.62 19.00 -17.20
N VAL A 162 8.84 18.53 -17.41
CA VAL A 162 9.38 18.29 -18.76
C VAL A 162 8.67 17.12 -19.42
N ILE A 163 8.43 16.03 -18.67
CA ILE A 163 7.69 14.87 -19.15
C ILE A 163 6.28 15.29 -19.58
N ALA A 164 5.53 15.96 -18.68
CA ALA A 164 4.15 16.37 -18.94
C ALA A 164 4.02 17.30 -20.14
N ARG A 165 4.99 18.22 -20.33
CA ARG A 165 4.99 19.15 -21.49
C ARG A 165 5.28 18.43 -22.80
N LYS A 166 6.20 17.45 -22.81
CA LYS A 166 6.60 16.72 -24.04
C LYS A 166 5.62 15.62 -24.40
N HIS A 167 4.96 15.05 -23.41
CA HIS A 167 4.01 13.94 -23.55
C HIS A 167 2.73 14.28 -22.77
N PRO A 168 1.91 15.22 -23.28
CA PRO A 168 0.69 15.63 -22.61
C PRO A 168 -0.28 14.44 -22.52
N VAL A 169 -0.81 14.22 -21.34
CA VAL A 169 -1.90 13.27 -21.09
C VAL A 169 -3.01 14.05 -20.39
N ASP A 170 -4.15 14.14 -21.04
CA ASP A 170 -5.33 14.88 -20.62
C ASP A 170 -6.55 14.21 -21.26
N ARG A 171 -7.18 13.27 -20.53
CA ARG A 171 -8.25 12.42 -21.07
C ARG A 171 -9.39 12.29 -20.09
N ASP A 172 -10.58 12.66 -20.52
CA ASP A 172 -11.80 12.38 -19.80
C ASP A 172 -12.10 10.88 -19.81
N LEU A 173 -12.62 10.39 -18.70
CA LEU A 173 -13.01 9.00 -18.52
C LEU A 173 -14.51 8.89 -18.25
N ALA A 174 -15.11 7.85 -18.81
CA ALA A 174 -16.46 7.42 -18.52
C ALA A 174 -16.48 5.98 -17.99
N LEU A 175 -15.58 5.71 -17.01
CA LEU A 175 -15.46 4.40 -16.39
C LEU A 175 -16.15 4.41 -15.03
N THR A 176 -16.73 3.29 -14.69
CA THR A 176 -17.38 3.10 -13.38
C THR A 176 -17.06 1.70 -12.86
N GLN A 177 -16.75 1.62 -11.58
CA GLN A 177 -16.55 0.36 -10.87
C GLN A 177 -17.50 0.27 -9.69
N ARG A 178 -18.21 -0.86 -9.56
CA ARG A 178 -18.93 -1.20 -8.33
C ARG A 178 -17.92 -1.57 -7.25
N VAL A 179 -18.02 -0.91 -6.09
CA VAL A 179 -17.20 -1.17 -4.91
C VAL A 179 -17.98 -2.12 -4.02
N GLY A 180 -17.50 -3.35 -3.90
CA GLY A 180 -18.07 -4.40 -3.06
C GLY A 180 -17.17 -4.80 -1.89
N SER A 181 -15.94 -4.28 -1.84
CA SER A 181 -14.99 -4.58 -0.75
C SER A 181 -13.99 -3.47 -0.51
N VAL A 182 -13.39 -3.49 0.68
CA VAL A 182 -12.29 -2.62 1.12
C VAL A 182 -11.17 -3.50 1.63
N GLU A 183 -9.94 -3.22 1.25
CA GLU A 183 -8.77 -4.05 1.54
C GLU A 183 -7.81 -3.39 2.53
N LEU A 184 -7.34 -4.18 3.52
CA LEU A 184 -6.12 -3.89 4.26
C LEU A 184 -4.96 -4.46 3.46
N MET A 185 -4.05 -3.60 3.04
CA MET A 185 -2.92 -3.96 2.19
C MET A 185 -1.59 -3.69 2.89
N GLN A 186 -0.60 -4.51 2.59
CA GLN A 186 0.77 -4.32 3.07
C GLN A 186 1.64 -3.74 1.96
N SER A 187 2.40 -2.70 2.31
CA SER A 187 3.45 -2.16 1.43
C SER A 187 4.60 -3.16 1.30
N PRO A 188 5.23 -3.28 0.13
CA PRO A 188 6.40 -4.12 -0.06
C PRO A 188 7.56 -3.66 0.84
N ALA A 189 8.41 -4.59 1.26
CA ALA A 189 9.65 -4.28 1.94
C ALA A 189 10.62 -3.51 1.00
N PRO A 190 11.62 -2.80 1.53
CA PRO A 190 12.63 -2.17 0.70
C PRO A 190 13.29 -3.18 -0.26
N GLY A 191 13.28 -2.89 -1.55
CA GLY A 191 13.80 -3.76 -2.61
C GLY A 191 12.79 -4.77 -3.17
N GLU A 192 11.62 -4.92 -2.56
CA GLU A 192 10.53 -5.75 -3.06
C GLU A 192 9.56 -4.93 -3.92
N SER A 193 8.71 -5.63 -4.66
CA SER A 193 7.65 -5.04 -5.49
C SER A 193 6.33 -5.76 -5.22
N GLY A 194 5.23 -5.09 -5.54
CA GLY A 194 3.88 -5.61 -5.34
C GLY A 194 3.33 -5.33 -3.94
N TYR A 195 2.02 -5.14 -3.88
CA TYR A 195 1.29 -5.00 -2.61
C TYR A 195 0.63 -6.32 -2.24
N LYS A 196 0.66 -6.66 -0.96
CA LYS A 196 -0.01 -7.86 -0.46
C LYS A 196 -1.34 -7.49 0.19
N VAL A 197 -2.43 -8.11 -0.24
CA VAL A 197 -3.71 -8.02 0.45
C VAL A 197 -3.65 -8.89 1.71
N LEU A 198 -3.81 -8.27 2.87
CA LEU A 198 -3.82 -8.96 4.18
C LEU A 198 -5.24 -9.37 4.58
N ALA A 199 -6.21 -8.55 4.26
CA ALA A 199 -7.62 -8.82 4.49
C ALA A 199 -8.49 -8.05 3.49
N SER A 200 -9.64 -8.61 3.15
CA SER A 200 -10.70 -7.97 2.40
C SER A 200 -11.98 -8.02 3.24
N SER A 201 -12.68 -6.90 3.32
CA SER A 201 -13.96 -6.78 4.03
C SER A 201 -15.02 -6.33 3.04
N LEU A 202 -16.09 -7.13 2.92
CA LEU A 202 -17.22 -6.77 2.06
C LEU A 202 -17.92 -5.54 2.61
N VAL A 203 -18.35 -4.65 1.72
CA VAL A 203 -19.34 -3.63 1.99
C VAL A 203 -20.70 -4.18 1.57
N GLY A 204 -21.75 -3.87 2.32
CA GLY A 204 -23.09 -4.44 2.06
C GLY A 204 -23.41 -5.75 2.77
N GLY A 205 -22.52 -6.20 3.67
CA GLY A 205 -22.68 -7.47 4.40
C GLY A 205 -23.71 -7.47 5.54
N ARG A 206 -24.73 -6.61 5.51
CA ARG A 206 -25.86 -6.78 6.42
C ARG A 206 -26.78 -7.85 5.82
N PRO A 207 -26.98 -9.02 6.45
CA PRO A 207 -28.09 -9.87 6.09
C PRO A 207 -29.33 -9.04 6.29
N GLU A 208 -30.19 -8.97 5.26
CA GLU A 208 -31.55 -8.43 5.43
C GLU A 208 -32.15 -9.12 6.65
N SER A 209 -32.39 -8.36 7.70
CA SER A 209 -33.21 -8.83 8.82
C SER A 209 -34.58 -9.10 8.21
N SER A 210 -34.88 -10.37 7.97
CA SER A 210 -36.22 -10.85 7.71
C SER A 210 -37.10 -10.27 8.82
N SER A 211 -37.89 -9.27 8.49
CA SER A 211 -38.97 -8.81 9.36
C SER A 211 -39.95 -9.99 9.52
N PRO A 212 -40.24 -10.44 10.74
CA PRO A 212 -41.34 -11.38 10.92
C PRO A 212 -42.64 -10.69 10.60
N THR A 213 -43.39 -11.31 9.69
CA THR A 213 -44.79 -11.04 9.39
C THR A 213 -45.68 -11.30 10.58
#